data_8afab37ba5b1b3424be50e80341469c2
#
_entry.id   8afab37ba5b1b3424be50e80341469c2
#
_cell.length_a   1.000
_cell.length_b   1.000
_cell.length_c   1.000
_cell.angle_alpha   90.00
_cell.angle_beta   90.00
_cell.angle_gamma   90.00
#
_symmetry.space_group_name_H-M   'P 1'
#
loop_
_entity.id
_entity.type
_entity.pdbx_description
1 polymer ?
#
loop_
_entity_poly.entity_id
_entity_poly.type
_entity_poly.pdbx_seq_one_letter_code
_entity_poly.pdbx_strand_id
1 'polypeptide(L)'
;MISAWLRASGSARHRHLEQLARSINTPLPVRRRIAVASIGRQSGTTTIASGLAVMLARLRPDRLLVITTDDPERSQFARLTSPHTVRHLTPEHWSDPLLFWGEVVGNAQRDHDLTITDWGAAPLPQLSLIATDSHALCLVTAADRGMIQSTLDVATALGERLPVLLAVADVRGVVGPSIRALVRGLPPTSVLQGHDRRPGTRKKLREPDAFEMYRLAAGLIEALTRPAKGCIP
;
A
#
# COMPACT_ATOMS: atom_id res chain seq x y z
N MET A 1 -27.37 9.58 -28.89
CA MET A 1 -27.45 9.20 -27.47
C MET A 1 -26.16 8.57 -26.93
N ILE A 2 -25.52 7.64 -27.63
CA ILE A 2 -24.28 6.95 -27.19
C ILE A 2 -23.11 7.91 -26.94
N SER A 3 -22.94 8.96 -27.79
CA SER A 3 -21.84 9.93 -27.63
C SER A 3 -21.98 10.88 -26.42
N ALA A 4 -23.19 11.11 -25.95
CA ALA A 4 -23.45 11.88 -24.73
C ALA A 4 -23.14 11.05 -23.47
N TRP A 5 -23.45 9.76 -23.53
CA TRP A 5 -23.17 8.82 -22.43
C TRP A 5 -21.66 8.57 -22.26
N LEU A 6 -20.91 8.41 -23.35
CA LEU A 6 -19.45 8.28 -23.32
C LEU A 6 -18.75 9.55 -22.80
N ARG A 7 -19.26 10.74 -23.14
CA ARG A 7 -18.74 12.00 -22.60
C ARG A 7 -19.08 12.17 -21.12
N ALA A 8 -20.27 11.78 -20.68
CA ALA A 8 -20.67 11.84 -19.27
C ALA A 8 -19.85 10.86 -18.42
N SER A 9 -19.59 9.65 -18.90
CA SER A 9 -18.74 8.67 -18.19
C SER A 9 -17.26 9.12 -18.13
N GLY A 10 -16.73 9.75 -19.18
CA GLY A 10 -15.39 10.34 -19.19
C GLY A 10 -15.26 11.48 -18.18
N SER A 11 -16.23 12.39 -18.10
CA SER A 11 -16.23 13.49 -17.15
C SER A 11 -16.40 13.04 -15.69
N ALA A 12 -17.20 12.00 -15.44
CA ALA A 12 -17.35 11.42 -14.10
C ALA A 12 -16.04 10.77 -13.63
N ARG A 13 -15.39 10.02 -14.51
CA ARG A 13 -14.10 9.39 -14.21
C ARG A 13 -13.00 10.43 -13.97
N HIS A 14 -12.98 11.49 -14.76
CA HIS A 14 -12.03 12.60 -14.59
C HIS A 14 -12.21 13.28 -13.24
N ARG A 15 -13.44 13.66 -12.88
CA ARG A 15 -13.74 14.24 -11.56
C ARG A 15 -13.33 13.31 -10.40
N HIS A 16 -13.53 12.01 -10.55
CA HIS A 16 -13.12 11.06 -9.53
C HIS A 16 -11.59 10.98 -9.39
N LEU A 17 -10.85 10.97 -10.49
CA LEU A 17 -9.38 11.04 -10.46
C LEU A 17 -8.87 12.33 -9.82
N GLU A 18 -9.49 13.47 -10.12
CA GLU A 18 -9.14 14.75 -9.48
C GLU A 18 -9.42 14.73 -7.97
N GLN A 19 -10.52 14.09 -7.55
CA GLN A 19 -10.82 13.91 -6.13
C GLN A 19 -9.76 13.04 -5.45
N LEU A 20 -9.40 11.90 -6.03
CA LEU A 20 -8.33 11.04 -5.52
C LEU A 20 -6.99 11.77 -5.45
N ALA A 21 -6.64 12.54 -6.49
CA ALA A 21 -5.43 13.34 -6.50
C ALA A 21 -5.43 14.41 -5.39
N ARG A 22 -6.56 15.04 -5.12
CA ARG A 22 -6.71 15.98 -3.98
C ARG A 22 -6.52 15.26 -2.65
N SER A 23 -7.16 14.10 -2.44
CA SER A 23 -6.97 13.29 -1.22
C SER A 23 -5.51 12.89 -1.03
N ILE A 24 -4.82 12.46 -2.11
CA ILE A 24 -3.40 12.10 -2.05
C ILE A 24 -2.55 13.32 -1.65
N ASN A 25 -2.88 14.52 -2.10
CA ASN A 25 -2.12 15.74 -1.82
C ASN A 25 -2.53 16.44 -0.50
N THR A 26 -3.42 15.85 0.29
CA THR A 26 -3.77 16.40 1.61
C THR A 26 -2.52 16.49 2.49
N PRO A 27 -2.20 17.66 3.08
CA PRO A 27 -1.03 17.82 3.93
C PRO A 27 -1.05 16.85 5.11
N LEU A 28 0.09 16.24 5.41
CA LEU A 28 0.26 15.41 6.59
C LEU A 28 0.64 16.30 7.79
N PRO A 29 -0.03 16.16 8.94
CA PRO A 29 0.19 17.05 10.10
C PRO A 29 1.56 16.89 10.73
N VAL A 30 2.13 15.67 10.67
CA VAL A 30 3.46 15.29 11.16
C VAL A 30 3.96 14.11 10.35
N ARG A 31 5.19 13.68 10.60
CA ARG A 31 5.78 12.47 10.00
C ARG A 31 4.87 11.28 10.18
N ARG A 32 4.60 10.55 9.10
CA ARG A 32 3.68 9.41 9.09
C ARG A 32 4.38 8.15 8.61
N ARG A 33 3.90 7.00 9.10
CA ARG A 33 4.41 5.67 8.79
C ARG A 33 3.28 4.79 8.27
N ILE A 34 3.50 4.21 7.10
CA ILE A 34 2.64 3.20 6.49
C ILE A 34 3.39 1.88 6.53
N ALA A 35 2.82 0.87 7.15
CA ALA A 35 3.27 -0.50 7.00
C ALA A 35 2.54 -1.18 5.85
N VAL A 36 3.26 -1.95 5.04
CA VAL A 36 2.71 -2.84 4.03
C VAL A 36 3.15 -4.25 4.38
N ALA A 37 2.20 -5.13 4.65
CA ALA A 37 2.48 -6.48 5.10
C ALA A 37 1.43 -7.48 4.59
N SER A 38 1.73 -8.78 4.68
CA SER A 38 0.77 -9.86 4.40
C SER A 38 0.91 -10.96 5.44
N ILE A 39 -0.15 -11.74 5.61
CA ILE A 39 -0.13 -12.95 6.47
C ILE A 39 0.47 -14.16 5.75
N GLY A 40 0.56 -14.13 4.42
CA GLY A 40 1.04 -15.22 3.58
C GLY A 40 2.15 -14.81 2.64
N ARG A 41 3.04 -15.73 2.34
CA ARG A 41 4.09 -15.53 1.34
C ARG A 41 3.52 -15.40 -0.08
N GLN A 42 4.26 -14.73 -0.96
CA GLN A 42 3.90 -14.55 -2.38
C GLN A 42 2.55 -13.84 -2.59
N SER A 43 2.11 -13.05 -1.65
CA SER A 43 0.86 -12.26 -1.73
C SER A 43 1.00 -10.99 -2.58
N GLY A 44 2.18 -10.68 -3.12
CA GLY A 44 2.42 -9.48 -3.92
C GLY A 44 2.72 -8.22 -3.09
N THR A 45 3.08 -8.38 -1.81
CA THR A 45 3.32 -7.28 -0.85
C THR A 45 4.32 -6.26 -1.39
N THR A 46 5.51 -6.69 -1.80
CA THR A 46 6.55 -5.82 -2.37
C THR A 46 6.08 -5.12 -3.65
N THR A 47 5.27 -5.78 -4.48
CA THR A 47 4.71 -5.18 -5.70
C THR A 47 3.73 -4.06 -5.36
N ILE A 48 2.86 -4.26 -4.36
CA ILE A 48 1.93 -3.23 -3.87
C ILE A 48 2.72 -2.09 -3.22
N ALA A 49 3.67 -2.41 -2.34
CA ALA A 49 4.50 -1.41 -1.65
C ALA A 49 5.28 -0.55 -2.65
N SER A 50 5.92 -1.15 -3.67
CA SER A 50 6.66 -0.41 -4.69
C SER A 50 5.75 0.46 -5.57
N GLY A 51 4.59 -0.07 -5.97
CA GLY A 51 3.59 0.70 -6.73
C GLY A 51 3.09 1.91 -5.95
N LEU A 52 2.78 1.72 -4.68
CA LEU A 52 2.36 2.77 -3.74
C LEU A 52 3.47 3.83 -3.57
N ALA A 53 4.70 3.40 -3.31
CA ALA A 53 5.84 4.28 -3.11
C ALA A 53 6.13 5.13 -4.36
N VAL A 54 6.17 4.51 -5.55
CA VAL A 54 6.37 5.24 -6.82
C VAL A 54 5.24 6.22 -7.09
N MET A 55 4.01 5.86 -6.76
CA MET A 55 2.85 6.74 -6.96
C MET A 55 2.91 7.94 -6.01
N LEU A 56 3.12 7.71 -4.72
CA LEU A 56 3.21 8.79 -3.74
C LEU A 56 4.41 9.71 -4.03
N ALA A 57 5.57 9.17 -4.40
CA ALA A 57 6.73 9.95 -4.80
C ALA A 57 6.49 10.87 -6.02
N ARG A 58 5.58 10.48 -6.91
CA ARG A 58 5.23 11.30 -8.10
C ARG A 58 4.18 12.36 -7.84
N LEU A 59 3.29 12.09 -6.89
CA LEU A 59 2.11 12.93 -6.68
C LEU A 59 2.27 13.86 -5.49
N ARG A 60 3.17 13.56 -4.56
CA ARG A 60 3.40 14.34 -3.36
C ARG A 60 4.76 15.04 -3.39
N PRO A 61 4.86 16.27 -2.89
CA PRO A 61 6.13 16.97 -2.76
C PRO A 61 6.98 16.45 -1.58
N ASP A 62 6.38 15.63 -0.70
CA ASP A 62 7.01 15.15 0.52
C ASP A 62 8.21 14.24 0.23
N ARG A 63 9.19 14.25 1.13
CA ARG A 63 10.30 13.30 1.10
C ARG A 63 9.82 11.94 1.59
N LEU A 64 9.95 10.93 0.73
CA LEU A 64 9.55 9.56 1.02
C LEU A 64 10.75 8.72 1.40
N LEU A 65 10.67 8.05 2.54
CA LEU A 65 11.55 6.97 2.94
C LEU A 65 10.86 5.63 2.68
N VAL A 66 11.53 4.75 1.96
CA VAL A 66 11.09 3.35 1.80
C VAL A 66 12.07 2.44 2.52
N ILE A 67 11.53 1.55 3.34
CA ILE A 67 12.28 0.47 3.99
C ILE A 67 11.73 -0.84 3.46
N THR A 68 12.59 -1.72 2.98
CA THR A 68 12.17 -2.96 2.36
C THR A 68 13.12 -4.11 2.66
N THR A 69 12.58 -5.32 2.70
CA THR A 69 13.32 -6.58 2.74
C THR A 69 13.63 -7.13 1.34
N ASP A 70 13.28 -6.40 0.27
CA ASP A 70 13.54 -6.79 -1.12
C ASP A 70 15.05 -6.79 -1.43
N ASP A 71 15.48 -7.67 -2.31
CA ASP A 71 16.86 -7.76 -2.76
C ASP A 71 17.26 -6.46 -3.50
N PRO A 72 18.34 -5.76 -3.08
CA PRO A 72 18.80 -4.53 -3.72
C PRO A 72 19.04 -4.66 -5.22
N GLU A 73 19.59 -5.79 -5.67
CA GLU A 73 19.94 -6.02 -7.08
C GLU A 73 18.71 -6.20 -7.97
N ARG A 74 17.61 -6.68 -7.40
CA ARG A 74 16.33 -6.95 -8.09
C ARG A 74 15.21 -6.00 -7.65
N SER A 75 15.58 -4.96 -6.92
CA SER A 75 14.63 -4.10 -6.22
C SER A 75 13.58 -3.50 -7.16
N GLN A 76 12.34 -3.70 -6.78
CA GLN A 76 11.19 -3.08 -7.44
C GLN A 76 11.13 -1.56 -7.16
N PHE A 77 11.91 -1.08 -6.19
CA PHE A 77 12.00 0.34 -5.80
C PHE A 77 13.06 1.13 -6.57
N ALA A 78 13.77 0.52 -7.51
CA ALA A 78 14.82 1.16 -8.32
C ALA A 78 14.36 2.41 -9.11
N ARG A 79 13.04 2.66 -9.19
CA ARG A 79 12.46 3.86 -9.83
C ARG A 79 12.37 5.06 -8.92
N LEU A 80 12.61 4.88 -7.63
CA LEU A 80 12.64 5.96 -6.66
C LEU A 80 14.03 6.61 -6.71
N THR A 81 14.06 7.89 -6.98
CA THR A 81 15.27 8.70 -7.05
C THR A 81 15.19 9.86 -6.06
N SER A 82 16.31 10.52 -5.80
CA SER A 82 16.34 11.71 -4.95
C SER A 82 15.18 12.70 -5.29
N PRO A 83 14.50 13.30 -4.30
CA PRO A 83 14.82 13.34 -2.86
C PRO A 83 14.32 12.13 -2.04
N HIS A 84 13.78 11.10 -2.68
CA HIS A 84 13.28 9.91 -2.00
C HIS A 84 14.43 8.94 -1.71
N THR A 85 14.32 8.21 -0.61
CA THR A 85 15.36 7.30 -0.12
C THR A 85 14.81 5.89 0.00
N VAL A 86 15.55 4.91 -0.49
CA VAL A 86 15.28 3.48 -0.26
C VAL A 86 16.35 2.93 0.66
N ARG A 87 15.94 2.22 1.70
CA ARG A 87 16.79 1.47 2.61
C ARG A 87 16.41 0.00 2.57
N HIS A 88 17.39 -0.84 2.28
CA HIS A 88 17.22 -2.28 2.28
C HIS A 88 17.60 -2.84 3.65
N LEU A 89 16.71 -3.62 4.24
CA LEU A 89 17.03 -4.42 5.42
C LEU A 89 17.83 -5.65 4.95
N THR A 90 19.00 -5.85 5.53
CA THR A 90 19.83 -7.01 5.21
C THR A 90 19.35 -8.26 5.94
N PRO A 91 19.72 -9.47 5.50
CA PRO A 91 19.37 -10.73 6.18
C PRO A 91 19.77 -10.78 7.66
N GLU A 92 20.82 -10.07 8.04
CA GLU A 92 21.26 -9.97 9.44
C GLU A 92 20.22 -9.31 10.33
N HIS A 93 19.41 -8.42 9.75
CA HIS A 93 18.30 -7.73 10.43
C HIS A 93 17.01 -8.57 10.51
N TRP A 94 16.93 -9.73 9.85
CA TRP A 94 15.70 -10.52 9.79
C TRP A 94 15.44 -11.39 11.01
N SER A 95 16.44 -11.60 11.86
CA SER A 95 16.25 -12.34 13.13
C SER A 95 15.33 -11.58 14.09
N ASP A 96 15.43 -10.25 14.10
CA ASP A 96 14.50 -9.35 14.80
C ASP A 96 14.33 -8.04 14.00
N PRO A 97 13.47 -8.06 12.95
CA PRO A 97 13.28 -6.89 12.08
C PRO A 97 12.78 -5.66 12.83
N LEU A 98 12.08 -5.83 13.96
CA LEU A 98 11.50 -4.73 14.73
C LEU A 98 12.58 -4.01 15.57
N LEU A 99 13.53 -4.74 16.11
CA LEU A 99 14.65 -4.17 16.84
C LEU A 99 15.50 -3.28 15.90
N PHE A 100 15.91 -3.84 14.78
CA PHE A 100 16.71 -3.13 13.79
C PHE A 100 15.95 -2.03 13.04
N TRP A 101 14.62 -2.17 12.93
CA TRP A 101 13.81 -1.14 12.32
C TRP A 101 13.98 0.20 13.05
N GLY A 102 13.97 0.19 14.39
CA GLY A 102 14.20 1.39 15.19
C GLY A 102 15.56 2.05 14.91
N GLU A 103 16.62 1.28 14.76
CA GLU A 103 17.97 1.77 14.46
C GLU A 103 18.07 2.33 13.03
N VAL A 104 17.58 1.58 12.03
CA VAL A 104 17.62 1.98 10.62
C VAL A 104 16.76 3.22 10.37
N VAL A 105 15.59 3.29 11.03
CA VAL A 105 14.60 4.34 10.81
C VAL A 105 14.89 5.57 11.66
N GLY A 106 15.43 5.40 12.87
CA GLY A 106 15.52 6.47 13.86
C GLY A 106 16.23 7.74 13.36
N ASN A 107 17.31 7.60 12.59
CA ASN A 107 18.01 8.72 11.98
C ASN A 107 17.42 9.13 10.62
N ALA A 108 17.06 8.14 9.79
CA ALA A 108 16.55 8.41 8.43
C ALA A 108 15.17 9.09 8.44
N GLN A 109 14.33 8.83 9.44
CA GLN A 109 13.01 9.47 9.56
C GLN A 109 13.05 10.98 9.79
N ARG A 110 14.15 11.51 10.31
CA ARG A 110 14.27 12.95 10.62
C ARG A 110 14.16 13.81 9.37
N ASP A 111 14.59 13.27 8.24
CA ASP A 111 14.66 13.97 6.96
C ASP A 111 13.51 13.63 6.00
N HIS A 112 12.53 12.81 6.44
CA HIS A 112 11.44 12.34 5.59
C HIS A 112 10.08 12.56 6.27
N ASP A 113 9.09 12.93 5.44
CA ASP A 113 7.74 13.25 5.92
C ASP A 113 6.85 12.00 5.96
N LEU A 114 7.12 11.05 5.07
CA LEU A 114 6.38 9.81 4.94
C LEU A 114 7.34 8.62 4.85
N THR A 115 7.09 7.60 5.66
CA THR A 115 7.82 6.33 5.61
C THR A 115 6.89 5.21 5.17
N ILE A 116 7.30 4.43 4.19
CA ILE A 116 6.65 3.17 3.80
C ILE A 116 7.59 2.03 4.15
N THR A 117 7.12 1.08 4.97
CA THR A 117 7.88 -0.13 5.29
C THR A 117 7.22 -1.33 4.63
N ASP A 118 7.94 -1.99 3.73
CA ASP A 118 7.59 -3.28 3.13
C ASP A 118 8.09 -4.42 4.03
N TRP A 119 7.20 -4.98 4.81
CA TRP A 119 7.49 -6.07 5.75
C TRP A 119 7.42 -7.44 5.09
N GLY A 120 6.96 -7.52 3.82
CA GLY A 120 6.71 -8.81 3.18
C GLY A 120 5.64 -9.62 3.91
N ALA A 121 5.90 -10.92 4.08
CA ALA A 121 5.03 -11.79 4.86
C ALA A 121 5.45 -11.79 6.33
N ALA A 122 4.53 -11.41 7.22
CA ALA A 122 4.73 -11.34 8.65
C ALA A 122 3.73 -12.23 9.40
N PRO A 123 4.17 -13.05 10.37
CA PRO A 123 3.27 -13.83 11.21
C PRO A 123 2.44 -12.92 12.13
N LEU A 124 1.29 -13.40 12.60
CA LEU A 124 0.34 -12.61 13.41
C LEU A 124 0.96 -11.89 14.61
N PRO A 125 1.85 -12.49 15.41
CA PRO A 125 2.48 -11.75 16.51
C PRO A 125 3.29 -10.55 16.05
N GLN A 126 4.03 -10.67 14.94
CA GLN A 126 4.78 -9.57 14.37
C GLN A 126 3.86 -8.49 13.78
N LEU A 127 2.73 -8.86 13.16
CA LEU A 127 1.77 -7.88 12.64
C LEU A 127 1.20 -6.99 13.76
N SER A 128 0.99 -7.51 14.95
CA SER A 128 0.54 -6.72 16.10
C SER A 128 1.59 -5.69 16.53
N LEU A 129 2.87 -6.06 16.49
CA LEU A 129 3.97 -5.14 16.80
C LEU A 129 4.15 -4.08 15.68
N ILE A 130 4.11 -4.51 14.41
CA ILE A 130 4.14 -3.62 13.24
C ILE A 130 2.99 -2.59 13.31
N ALA A 131 1.80 -3.04 13.71
CA ALA A 131 0.64 -2.18 13.88
C ALA A 131 0.86 -1.11 14.97
N THR A 132 1.54 -1.45 16.06
CA THR A 132 1.84 -0.50 17.14
C THR A 132 2.78 0.62 16.68
N ASP A 133 3.73 0.30 15.80
CA ASP A 133 4.72 1.25 15.29
C ASP A 133 4.28 1.97 14.00
N SER A 134 3.06 1.75 13.54
CA SER A 134 2.54 2.33 12.30
C SER A 134 1.36 3.26 12.55
N HIS A 135 1.13 4.20 11.63
CA HIS A 135 -0.04 5.08 11.66
C HIS A 135 -1.16 4.59 10.74
N ALA A 136 -0.82 3.76 9.76
CA ALA A 136 -1.76 2.99 8.93
C ALA A 136 -1.11 1.69 8.47
N LEU A 137 -1.92 0.66 8.29
CA LEU A 137 -1.49 -0.65 7.80
C LEU A 137 -2.20 -0.99 6.51
N CYS A 138 -1.43 -1.32 5.47
CA CYS A 138 -1.92 -1.92 4.25
C CYS A 138 -1.69 -3.44 4.34
N LEU A 139 -2.74 -4.21 4.55
CA LEU A 139 -2.68 -5.66 4.49
C LEU A 139 -2.89 -6.14 3.06
N VAL A 140 -1.90 -6.86 2.55
CA VAL A 140 -1.91 -7.41 1.20
C VAL A 140 -2.28 -8.89 1.24
N THR A 141 -3.20 -9.30 0.40
CA THR A 141 -3.61 -10.70 0.26
C THR A 141 -3.64 -11.11 -1.20
N ALA A 142 -3.32 -12.37 -1.48
CA ALA A 142 -3.55 -12.93 -2.80
C ALA A 142 -5.06 -13.00 -3.10
N ALA A 143 -5.42 -12.93 -4.39
CA ALA A 143 -6.80 -13.04 -4.85
C ALA A 143 -7.33 -14.47 -4.76
N ASP A 144 -7.31 -15.02 -3.56
CA ASP A 144 -7.83 -16.33 -3.16
C ASP A 144 -8.86 -16.14 -2.05
N ARG A 145 -9.98 -16.88 -2.10
CA ARG A 145 -11.09 -16.68 -1.17
C ARG A 145 -10.69 -16.94 0.29
N GLY A 146 -9.95 -18.00 0.54
CA GLY A 146 -9.51 -18.35 1.91
C GLY A 146 -8.53 -17.32 2.46
N MET A 147 -7.57 -16.89 1.63
CA MET A 147 -6.61 -15.87 2.01
C MET A 147 -7.27 -14.51 2.25
N ILE A 148 -8.25 -14.13 1.43
CA ILE A 148 -9.04 -12.90 1.63
C ILE A 148 -9.76 -12.95 2.96
N GLN A 149 -10.47 -14.06 3.26
CA GLN A 149 -11.20 -14.21 4.52
C GLN A 149 -10.26 -14.11 5.73
N SER A 150 -9.18 -14.90 5.75
CA SER A 150 -8.20 -14.87 6.85
C SER A 150 -7.59 -13.47 7.03
N THR A 151 -7.35 -12.75 5.94
CA THR A 151 -6.81 -11.38 6.02
C THR A 151 -7.85 -10.40 6.53
N LEU A 152 -9.14 -10.57 6.19
CA LEU A 152 -10.22 -9.75 6.73
C LEU A 152 -10.37 -9.92 8.25
N ASP A 153 -10.26 -11.15 8.74
CA ASP A 153 -10.34 -11.44 10.18
C ASP A 153 -9.22 -10.71 10.93
N VAL A 154 -7.99 -10.76 10.39
CA VAL A 154 -6.84 -10.02 10.93
C VAL A 154 -7.04 -8.51 10.81
N ALA A 155 -7.52 -8.03 9.66
CA ALA A 155 -7.78 -6.60 9.46
C ALA A 155 -8.83 -6.06 10.45
N THR A 156 -9.85 -6.85 10.75
CA THR A 156 -10.87 -6.50 11.74
C THR A 156 -10.26 -6.38 13.14
N ALA A 157 -9.46 -7.37 13.56
CA ALA A 157 -8.82 -7.37 14.88
C ALA A 157 -7.83 -6.21 15.06
N LEU A 158 -7.06 -5.87 14.02
CA LEU A 158 -6.11 -4.75 14.07
C LEU A 158 -6.77 -3.39 13.87
N GLY A 159 -7.92 -3.33 13.18
CA GLY A 159 -8.63 -2.10 12.84
C GLY A 159 -9.20 -1.33 14.04
N GLU A 160 -9.24 -1.97 15.21
CA GLU A 160 -9.57 -1.31 16.48
C GLU A 160 -8.46 -0.33 16.94
N ARG A 161 -7.22 -0.60 16.57
CA ARG A 161 -6.03 0.12 17.03
C ARG A 161 -5.54 1.16 16.03
N LEU A 162 -5.56 0.83 14.74
CA LEU A 162 -5.10 1.73 13.68
C LEU A 162 -5.94 1.53 12.43
N PRO A 163 -5.95 2.49 11.48
CA PRO A 163 -6.56 2.29 10.17
C PRO A 163 -5.89 1.15 9.41
N VAL A 164 -6.69 0.16 9.00
CA VAL A 164 -6.24 -0.96 8.16
C VAL A 164 -6.94 -0.90 6.81
N LEU A 165 -6.16 -0.91 5.74
CA LEU A 165 -6.64 -1.01 4.37
C LEU A 165 -6.26 -2.39 3.80
N LEU A 166 -7.19 -3.00 3.06
CA LEU A 166 -6.95 -4.28 2.42
C LEU A 166 -6.61 -4.08 0.94
N ALA A 167 -5.50 -4.64 0.49
CA ALA A 167 -5.13 -4.71 -0.91
C ALA A 167 -5.16 -6.16 -1.40
N VAL A 168 -6.06 -6.47 -2.34
CA VAL A 168 -6.17 -7.80 -2.94
C VAL A 168 -5.36 -7.84 -4.22
N ALA A 169 -4.31 -8.65 -4.27
CA ALA A 169 -3.39 -8.73 -5.40
C ALA A 169 -3.66 -9.96 -6.27
N ASP A 170 -3.89 -9.74 -7.56
CA ASP A 170 -3.95 -10.83 -8.54
C ASP A 170 -2.53 -11.27 -8.94
N VAL A 171 -1.89 -12.02 -8.05
CA VAL A 171 -0.52 -12.51 -8.27
C VAL A 171 -0.42 -13.58 -9.37
N ARG A 172 -1.54 -14.19 -9.76
CA ARG A 172 -1.58 -15.23 -10.79
C ARG A 172 -2.02 -14.72 -12.15
N GLY A 173 -2.59 -13.51 -12.22
CA GLY A 173 -3.11 -12.93 -13.45
C GLY A 173 -4.38 -13.60 -13.97
N VAL A 174 -5.10 -14.35 -13.12
CA VAL A 174 -6.29 -15.13 -13.48
C VAL A 174 -7.33 -15.02 -12.38
N VAL A 175 -7.86 -13.82 -12.16
CA VAL A 175 -8.95 -13.64 -11.19
C VAL A 175 -10.29 -13.93 -11.85
N GLY A 176 -10.97 -14.97 -11.36
CA GLY A 176 -12.30 -15.37 -11.83
C GLY A 176 -13.40 -14.38 -11.41
N PRO A 177 -14.59 -14.49 -12.06
CA PRO A 177 -15.72 -13.60 -11.77
C PRO A 177 -16.16 -13.59 -10.30
N SER A 178 -16.10 -14.74 -9.63
CA SER A 178 -16.49 -14.89 -8.22
C SER A 178 -15.60 -14.10 -7.27
N ILE A 179 -14.28 -14.11 -7.48
CA ILE A 179 -13.35 -13.29 -6.68
C ILE A 179 -13.56 -11.80 -6.97
N ARG A 180 -13.79 -11.41 -8.23
CA ARG A 180 -14.09 -10.02 -8.57
C ARG A 180 -15.39 -9.53 -7.91
N ALA A 181 -16.41 -10.40 -7.84
CA ALA A 181 -17.65 -10.09 -7.15
C ALA A 181 -17.43 -9.95 -5.65
N LEU A 182 -16.65 -10.87 -5.04
CA LEU A 182 -16.27 -10.79 -3.63
C LEU A 182 -15.54 -9.47 -3.33
N VAL A 183 -14.50 -9.13 -4.08
CA VAL A 183 -13.72 -7.90 -3.87
C VAL A 183 -14.57 -6.65 -4.00
N ARG A 184 -15.55 -6.62 -4.91
CA ARG A 184 -16.49 -5.49 -5.02
C ARG A 184 -17.41 -5.34 -3.81
N GLY A 185 -17.71 -6.43 -3.11
CA GLY A 185 -18.51 -6.43 -1.89
C GLY A 185 -17.71 -6.08 -0.62
N LEU A 186 -16.38 -5.97 -0.71
CA LEU A 186 -15.53 -5.58 0.41
C LEU A 186 -15.64 -4.06 0.67
N PRO A 187 -15.23 -3.60 1.86
CA PRO A 187 -15.18 -2.17 2.16
C PRO A 187 -14.47 -1.36 1.07
N PRO A 188 -14.78 -0.06 0.88
CA PRO A 188 -14.21 0.77 -0.17
C PRO A 188 -12.69 0.93 -0.11
N THR A 189 -12.06 0.46 0.96
CA THR A 189 -10.61 0.39 1.15
C THR A 189 -9.94 -0.79 0.44
N SER A 190 -10.69 -1.68 -0.21
CA SER A 190 -10.14 -2.86 -0.87
C SER A 190 -9.84 -2.58 -2.34
N VAL A 191 -8.67 -3.03 -2.78
CA VAL A 191 -8.12 -2.80 -4.12
C VAL A 191 -7.77 -4.13 -4.76
N LEU A 192 -8.14 -4.35 -6.01
CA LEU A 192 -7.71 -5.48 -6.80
C LEU A 192 -6.61 -5.03 -7.76
N GLN A 193 -5.38 -5.48 -7.52
CA GLN A 193 -4.23 -5.14 -8.34
C GLN A 193 -3.97 -6.26 -9.35
N GLY A 194 -4.02 -5.95 -10.64
CA GLY A 194 -3.61 -6.87 -11.70
C GLY A 194 -2.10 -7.07 -11.73
N HIS A 195 -1.65 -8.27 -12.01
CA HIS A 195 -0.23 -8.59 -12.15
C HIS A 195 0.10 -8.89 -13.62
N ASP A 196 0.95 -8.08 -14.25
CA ASP A 196 1.44 -8.37 -15.61
C ASP A 196 2.65 -9.31 -15.55
N ARG A 197 2.44 -10.55 -16.01
CA ARG A 197 3.46 -11.61 -15.96
C ARG A 197 4.47 -11.62 -17.11
N ARG A 198 4.41 -10.67 -18.01
CA ARG A 198 5.31 -10.70 -19.18
C ARG A 198 6.75 -10.43 -18.75
N PRO A 199 7.66 -11.42 -18.83
CA PRO A 199 9.08 -11.21 -18.53
C PRO A 199 9.65 -10.20 -19.53
N GLY A 200 10.44 -9.26 -19.04
CA GLY A 200 11.21 -8.33 -19.88
C GLY A 200 10.51 -7.05 -20.33
N THR A 201 9.21 -6.88 -20.13
CA THR A 201 8.57 -5.59 -20.38
C THR A 201 8.70 -4.67 -19.18
N ARG A 202 9.17 -3.44 -19.37
CA ARG A 202 9.06 -2.37 -18.36
C ARG A 202 7.58 -2.31 -17.92
N LYS A 203 7.30 -2.78 -16.71
CA LYS A 203 5.94 -2.93 -16.18
C LYS A 203 5.30 -1.54 -16.07
N LYS A 204 4.61 -1.10 -17.12
CA LYS A 204 3.63 -0.03 -16.97
C LYS A 204 2.42 -0.66 -16.31
N LEU A 205 1.96 -0.09 -15.20
CA LEU A 205 0.64 -0.44 -14.64
C LEU A 205 -0.39 -0.30 -15.76
N ARG A 206 -1.25 -1.31 -15.92
CA ARG A 206 -2.41 -1.16 -16.80
C ARG A 206 -3.28 -0.05 -16.24
N GLU A 207 -4.02 0.63 -17.10
CA GLU A 207 -4.86 1.75 -16.69
C GLU A 207 -5.84 1.41 -15.54
N PRO A 208 -6.51 0.24 -15.52
CA PRO A 208 -7.33 -0.16 -14.37
C PRO A 208 -6.51 -0.32 -13.09
N ASP A 209 -5.33 -0.92 -13.18
CA ASP A 209 -4.46 -1.15 -12.02
C ASP A 209 -3.89 0.16 -11.48
N ALA A 210 -3.57 1.11 -12.34
CA ALA A 210 -3.16 2.45 -11.95
C ALA A 210 -4.27 3.14 -11.17
N PHE A 211 -5.53 3.06 -11.64
CA PHE A 211 -6.67 3.64 -10.96
C PHE A 211 -6.88 3.05 -9.55
N GLU A 212 -6.78 1.73 -9.42
CA GLU A 212 -6.90 1.06 -8.13
C GLU A 212 -5.73 1.44 -7.18
N MET A 213 -4.54 1.63 -7.71
CA MET A 213 -3.40 2.13 -6.92
C MET A 213 -3.63 3.57 -6.44
N TYR A 214 -4.24 4.44 -7.27
CA TYR A 214 -4.67 5.79 -6.85
C TYR A 214 -5.66 5.72 -5.69
N ARG A 215 -6.65 4.81 -5.74
CA ARG A 215 -7.62 4.61 -4.66
C ARG A 215 -6.95 4.16 -3.38
N LEU A 216 -6.02 3.21 -3.46
CA LEU A 216 -5.25 2.73 -2.31
C LEU A 216 -4.42 3.85 -1.69
N ALA A 217 -3.69 4.61 -2.50
CA ALA A 217 -2.88 5.74 -2.05
C ALA A 217 -3.75 6.81 -1.37
N ALA A 218 -4.87 7.20 -1.99
CA ALA A 218 -5.80 8.17 -1.42
C ALA A 218 -6.37 7.69 -0.08
N GLY A 219 -6.84 6.45 0.00
CA GLY A 219 -7.37 5.87 1.22
C GLY A 219 -6.34 5.83 2.36
N LEU A 220 -5.07 5.51 2.05
CA LEU A 220 -4.00 5.51 3.04
C LEU A 220 -3.70 6.94 3.55
N ILE A 221 -3.61 7.93 2.66
CA ILE A 221 -3.38 9.32 3.06
C ILE A 221 -4.57 9.85 3.89
N GLU A 222 -5.81 9.59 3.48
CA GLU A 222 -6.99 9.94 4.25
C GLU A 222 -6.98 9.29 5.65
N ALA A 223 -6.56 8.03 5.74
CA ALA A 223 -6.42 7.33 7.01
C ALA A 223 -5.38 7.99 7.93
N LEU A 224 -4.27 8.48 7.37
CA LEU A 224 -3.19 9.17 8.09
C LEU A 224 -3.57 10.57 8.56
N THR A 225 -4.54 11.22 7.93
CA THR A 225 -4.99 12.57 8.28
C THR A 225 -6.14 12.58 9.29
N ARG A 226 -6.81 11.43 9.49
CA ARG A 226 -7.85 11.32 10.52
C ARG A 226 -7.23 11.37 11.91
N PRO A 227 -7.82 12.10 12.85
CA PRO A 227 -7.39 12.05 14.24
C PRO A 227 -7.51 10.60 14.76
N ALA A 228 -6.53 10.15 15.53
CA ALA A 228 -6.58 8.83 16.16
C ALA A 228 -7.88 8.73 16.99
N LYS A 229 -8.62 7.63 16.82
CA LYS A 229 -9.79 7.35 17.64
C LYS A 229 -9.31 7.27 19.11
N GLY A 230 -9.59 8.26 19.91
CA GLY A 230 -9.25 8.26 21.34
C GLY A 230 -8.41 9.42 21.87
N CYS A 231 -7.90 10.34 21.08
CA CYS A 231 -7.44 11.64 21.55
C CYS A 231 -8.67 12.57 21.69
N ILE A 232 -9.32 12.48 22.82
CA ILE A 232 -10.17 13.59 23.33
C ILE A 232 -9.19 14.69 23.77
N PRO A 233 -9.39 15.96 23.36
CA PRO A 233 -8.54 17.07 23.73
C PRO A 233 -8.52 17.30 25.23
#